data_48a35721bdd2f5f69b139fc80842ab00
#
_entry.id   48a35721bdd2f5f69b139fc80842ab00
#
_cell.length_a   1.000
_cell.length_b   1.000
_cell.length_c   1.000
_cell.angle_alpha   90.00
_cell.angle_beta   90.00
_cell.angle_gamma   90.00
#
_symmetry.space_group_name_H-M   'P 1'
#
loop_
_entity.id
_entity.type
_entity.pdbx_description
1 polymer ?
#
loop_
_entity_poly.entity_id
_entity_poly.type
_entity_poly.pdbx_seq_one_letter_code
_entity_poly.pdbx_strand_id
1 'polypeptide(L)'
;MATKTINAELLAKMFLAGAANLEAKKEFINELNVFPVPDGDTGTNMTLTIMSAAKEVSAMERPDMESLAKAISSGSLRGARGNSGVILSQLLRGFTKTIREEKEIDTIVLAQACERARATAYKAVMKPKEGTILTVAKGICLLYTSDAADEL
;
A
#
# COMPACT_ATOMS: atom_id res chain seq x y z
N MET A 1 -0.24 0.61 -26.56
CA MET A 1 -0.05 -0.78 -26.09
C MET A 1 -0.37 -0.91 -24.61
N ALA A 2 -1.10 -1.94 -24.24
CA ALA A 2 -1.34 -2.23 -22.84
C ALA A 2 -0.03 -2.59 -22.13
N THR A 3 0.20 -2.05 -20.95
CA THR A 3 1.33 -2.41 -20.09
C THR A 3 1.11 -3.83 -19.56
N LYS A 4 2.04 -4.74 -19.84
CA LYS A 4 1.98 -6.13 -19.39
C LYS A 4 2.70 -6.35 -18.07
N THR A 5 3.68 -5.51 -17.77
CA THR A 5 4.48 -5.61 -16.55
C THR A 5 4.77 -4.21 -15.99
N ILE A 6 5.12 -4.17 -14.72
CA ILE A 6 5.47 -2.94 -14.01
C ILE A 6 6.93 -3.06 -13.57
N ASN A 7 7.79 -2.20 -14.08
CA ASN A 7 9.17 -2.09 -13.62
C ASN A 7 9.28 -1.14 -12.41
N ALA A 8 10.45 -1.03 -11.83
CA ALA A 8 10.67 -0.18 -10.64
C ALA A 8 10.36 1.30 -10.92
N GLU A 9 10.75 1.82 -12.07
CA GLU A 9 10.49 3.22 -12.43
C GLU A 9 8.99 3.51 -12.51
N LEU A 10 8.22 2.64 -13.16
CA LEU A 10 6.77 2.77 -13.25
C LEU A 10 6.11 2.62 -11.89
N LEU A 11 6.54 1.65 -11.08
CA LEU A 11 6.02 1.46 -9.72
C LEU A 11 6.27 2.70 -8.85
N ALA A 12 7.45 3.31 -8.95
CA ALA A 12 7.75 4.55 -8.23
C ALA A 12 6.76 5.66 -8.61
N LYS A 13 6.48 5.84 -9.89
CA LYS A 13 5.49 6.82 -10.38
C LYS A 13 4.08 6.51 -9.88
N MET A 14 3.69 5.24 -9.92
CA MET A 14 2.38 4.80 -9.41
C MET A 14 2.24 5.04 -7.91
N PHE A 15 3.28 4.75 -7.16
CA PHE A 15 3.30 4.98 -5.71
C PHE A 15 3.16 6.47 -5.38
N LEU A 16 3.92 7.32 -6.05
CA LEU A 16 3.85 8.78 -5.85
C LEU A 16 2.48 9.34 -6.24
N ALA A 17 1.90 8.84 -7.33
CA ALA A 17 0.55 9.23 -7.75
C ALA A 17 -0.50 8.81 -6.71
N GLY A 18 -0.38 7.61 -6.16
CA GLY A 18 -1.25 7.11 -5.09
C GLY A 18 -1.13 7.95 -3.82
N ALA A 19 0.09 8.31 -3.44
CA ALA A 19 0.33 9.18 -2.28
C ALA A 19 -0.30 10.56 -2.47
N ALA A 20 -0.15 11.15 -3.65
CA ALA A 20 -0.76 12.45 -3.98
C ALA A 20 -2.29 12.38 -3.96
N ASN A 21 -2.88 11.30 -4.46
CA ASN A 21 -4.33 11.09 -4.45
C ASN A 21 -4.87 10.93 -3.02
N LEU A 22 -4.16 10.21 -2.16
CA LEU A 22 -4.52 10.08 -0.74
C LEU A 22 -4.47 11.44 -0.04
N GLU A 23 -3.43 12.22 -0.26
CA GLU A 23 -3.29 13.57 0.28
C GLU A 23 -4.45 14.48 -0.16
N ALA A 24 -4.81 14.44 -1.45
CA ALA A 24 -5.91 15.23 -2.01
C ALA A 24 -7.27 14.88 -1.40
N LYS A 25 -7.44 13.63 -0.94
CA LYS A 25 -8.70 13.13 -0.35
C LYS A 25 -8.67 13.05 1.18
N LYS A 26 -7.63 13.56 1.80
CA LYS A 26 -7.41 13.47 3.25
C LYS A 26 -8.60 13.93 4.07
N GLU A 27 -9.13 15.11 3.79
CA GLU A 27 -10.25 15.67 4.54
C GLU A 27 -11.54 14.85 4.35
N PHE A 28 -11.80 14.40 3.13
CA PHE A 28 -12.94 13.53 2.84
C PHE A 28 -12.87 12.22 3.64
N ILE A 29 -11.68 11.61 3.71
CA ILE A 29 -11.48 10.38 4.49
C ILE A 29 -11.67 10.66 5.99
N ASN A 30 -11.19 11.80 6.49
CA ASN A 30 -11.40 12.21 7.87
C ASN A 30 -12.90 12.32 8.20
N GLU A 31 -13.69 12.91 7.31
CA GLU A 31 -15.14 13.02 7.47
C GLU A 31 -15.84 11.67 7.54
N LEU A 32 -15.36 10.69 6.81
CA LEU A 32 -15.91 9.33 6.79
C LEU A 32 -15.48 8.49 8.01
N ASN A 33 -14.55 8.97 8.80
CA ASN A 33 -14.00 8.24 9.95
C ASN A 33 -14.96 8.27 11.14
N VAL A 34 -15.98 7.42 11.09
CA VAL A 34 -16.97 7.27 12.15
C VAL A 34 -16.90 5.92 12.87
N PHE A 35 -16.09 5.00 12.36
CA PHE A 35 -15.92 3.64 12.89
C PHE A 35 -14.46 3.19 12.71
N PRO A 36 -13.87 2.41 13.61
CA PRO A 36 -14.40 1.97 14.93
C PRO A 36 -14.36 3.07 16.00
N VAL A 37 -13.54 4.10 15.81
CA VAL A 37 -13.42 5.25 16.73
C VAL A 37 -13.60 6.53 15.90
N PRO A 38 -14.56 7.39 16.25
CA PRO A 38 -14.92 8.56 15.44
C PRO A 38 -14.05 9.78 15.76
N ASP A 39 -12.72 9.66 15.69
CA ASP A 39 -11.79 10.74 15.95
C ASP A 39 -11.42 11.57 14.71
N GLY A 40 -11.92 11.18 13.52
CA GLY A 40 -11.83 12.00 12.32
C GLY A 40 -10.41 12.22 11.81
N ASP A 41 -9.48 11.30 12.08
CA ASP A 41 -8.06 11.47 11.79
C ASP A 41 -7.46 10.41 10.84
N THR A 42 -8.26 9.48 10.35
CA THR A 42 -7.80 8.39 9.48
C THR A 42 -7.09 8.91 8.24
N GLY A 43 -7.67 9.88 7.55
CA GLY A 43 -7.07 10.49 6.36
C GLY A 43 -5.75 11.19 6.66
N THR A 44 -5.70 11.94 7.76
CA THR A 44 -4.47 12.61 8.22
C THR A 44 -3.38 11.60 8.55
N ASN A 45 -3.70 10.57 9.32
CA ASN A 45 -2.73 9.56 9.74
C ASN A 45 -2.18 8.75 8.54
N MET A 46 -3.05 8.34 7.63
CA MET A 46 -2.63 7.62 6.43
C MET A 46 -1.77 8.50 5.52
N THR A 47 -2.14 9.77 5.36
CA THR A 47 -1.39 10.74 4.54
C THR A 47 0.01 10.96 5.11
N LEU A 48 0.14 11.23 6.40
CA LEU A 48 1.44 11.39 7.04
C LEU A 48 2.32 10.15 6.87
N THR A 49 1.72 8.98 6.98
CA THR A 49 2.42 7.69 6.84
C THR A 49 2.95 7.50 5.42
N ILE A 50 2.08 7.67 4.41
CA ILE A 50 2.49 7.45 3.02
C ILE A 50 3.45 8.53 2.51
N MET A 51 3.28 9.77 2.94
CA MET A 51 4.15 10.88 2.55
C MET A 51 5.57 10.72 3.09
N SER A 52 5.74 10.08 4.23
CA SER A 52 7.06 9.74 4.75
C SER A 52 7.83 8.82 3.78
N ALA A 53 7.16 7.83 3.22
CA ALA A 53 7.74 6.96 2.20
C ALA A 53 7.90 7.68 0.85
N ALA A 54 6.90 8.48 0.45
CA ALA A 54 6.92 9.22 -0.82
C ALA A 54 8.10 10.18 -0.90
N LYS A 55 8.46 10.80 0.20
CA LYS A 55 9.64 11.67 0.28
C LYS A 55 10.93 10.94 -0.10
N GLU A 56 11.10 9.71 0.40
CA GLU A 56 12.27 8.90 0.07
C GLU A 56 12.23 8.42 -1.40
N VAL A 57 11.07 8.00 -1.86
CA VAL A 57 10.89 7.55 -3.25
C VAL A 57 11.15 8.69 -4.25
N SER A 58 10.64 9.89 -3.97
CA SER A 58 10.85 11.04 -4.86
C SER A 58 12.30 11.51 -4.94
N ALA A 59 13.12 11.20 -3.95
CA ALA A 59 14.55 11.51 -3.95
C ALA A 59 15.40 10.51 -4.76
N MET A 60 14.82 9.41 -5.21
CA MET A 60 15.54 8.38 -5.97
C MET A 60 15.63 8.76 -7.45
N GLU A 61 16.85 8.83 -7.98
CA GLU A 61 17.06 9.17 -9.40
C GLU A 61 16.79 7.98 -10.33
N ARG A 62 17.29 6.82 -9.97
CA ARG A 62 17.16 5.59 -10.76
C ARG A 62 16.80 4.42 -9.84
N PRO A 63 15.53 4.28 -9.50
CA PRO A 63 15.12 3.22 -8.58
C PRO A 63 15.26 1.84 -9.23
N ASP A 64 15.88 0.90 -8.50
CA ASP A 64 15.68 -0.51 -8.74
C ASP A 64 14.60 -1.03 -7.80
N MET A 65 14.13 -2.26 -8.04
CA MET A 65 13.01 -2.80 -7.27
C MET A 65 13.37 -2.98 -5.79
N GLU A 66 14.59 -3.39 -5.49
CA GLU A 66 15.04 -3.62 -4.11
C GLU A 66 15.12 -2.31 -3.32
N SER A 67 15.77 -1.28 -3.86
CA SER A 67 15.89 0.02 -3.19
C SER A 67 14.53 0.72 -3.07
N LEU A 68 13.68 0.60 -4.09
CA LEU A 68 12.32 1.14 -4.04
C LEU A 68 11.48 0.44 -2.97
N ALA A 69 11.51 -0.88 -2.92
CA ALA A 69 10.80 -1.66 -1.90
C ALA A 69 11.25 -1.26 -0.49
N LYS A 70 12.54 -1.09 -0.29
CA LYS A 70 13.11 -0.64 0.99
C LYS A 70 12.64 0.77 1.36
N ALA A 71 12.64 1.70 0.42
CA ALA A 71 12.19 3.07 0.64
C ALA A 71 10.70 3.11 1.05
N ILE A 72 9.86 2.36 0.34
CA ILE A 72 8.43 2.28 0.65
C ILE A 72 8.20 1.65 2.03
N SER A 73 8.79 0.50 2.29
CA SER A 73 8.59 -0.25 3.55
C SER A 73 9.14 0.52 4.76
N SER A 74 10.41 0.89 4.71
CA SER A 74 11.06 1.57 5.83
C SER A 74 10.55 2.99 6.03
N GLY A 75 10.30 3.71 4.93
CA GLY A 75 9.78 5.07 4.98
C GLY A 75 8.40 5.16 5.60
N SER A 76 7.49 4.26 5.20
CA SER A 76 6.14 4.22 5.77
C SER A 76 6.16 3.79 7.24
N LEU A 77 7.02 2.84 7.60
CA LEU A 77 7.14 2.37 8.98
C LEU A 77 7.63 3.48 9.92
N ARG A 78 8.66 4.23 9.50
CA ARG A 78 9.18 5.35 10.29
C ARG A 78 8.16 6.47 10.45
N GLY A 79 7.34 6.69 9.44
CA GLY A 79 6.32 7.74 9.42
C GLY A 79 4.95 7.30 9.92
N ALA A 80 4.79 6.07 10.35
CA ALA A 80 3.49 5.52 10.74
C ALA A 80 2.84 6.33 11.88
N ARG A 81 1.59 6.75 11.67
CA ARG A 81 0.80 7.52 12.63
C ARG A 81 -0.55 6.88 12.81
N GLY A 82 -0.96 6.72 14.08
CA GLY A 82 -2.25 6.15 14.44
C GLY A 82 -2.40 4.69 14.01
N ASN A 83 -3.54 4.09 14.33
CA ASN A 83 -3.82 2.70 13.96
C ASN A 83 -3.87 2.51 12.44
N SER A 84 -4.50 3.43 11.72
CA SER A 84 -4.61 3.38 10.27
C SER A 84 -3.25 3.49 9.58
N GLY A 85 -2.37 4.35 10.08
CA GLY A 85 -1.01 4.47 9.55
C GLY A 85 -0.17 3.23 9.82
N VAL A 86 -0.26 2.64 11.00
CA VAL A 86 0.43 1.37 11.31
C VAL A 86 -0.05 0.26 10.39
N ILE A 87 -1.37 0.13 10.19
CA ILE A 87 -1.93 -0.88 9.28
C ILE A 87 -1.45 -0.64 7.85
N LEU A 88 -1.50 0.60 7.36
CA LEU A 88 -0.99 0.94 6.04
C LEU A 88 0.48 0.56 5.88
N SER A 89 1.32 0.84 6.87
CA SER A 89 2.73 0.47 6.84
C SER A 89 2.92 -1.05 6.77
N GLN A 90 2.08 -1.84 7.43
CA GLN A 90 2.13 -3.31 7.37
C GLN A 90 1.66 -3.84 6.01
N LEU A 91 0.64 -3.22 5.41
CA LEU A 91 0.22 -3.53 4.04
C LEU A 91 1.38 -3.32 3.06
N LEU A 92 2.02 -2.17 3.13
CA LEU A 92 3.16 -1.83 2.27
C LEU A 92 4.36 -2.76 2.52
N ARG A 93 4.61 -3.12 3.77
CA ARG A 93 5.67 -4.06 4.12
C ARG A 93 5.44 -5.44 3.49
N GLY A 94 4.23 -5.98 3.59
CA GLY A 94 3.89 -7.27 3.00
C GLY A 94 3.98 -7.23 1.48
N PHE A 95 3.46 -6.18 0.86
CA PHE A 95 3.55 -5.97 -0.58
C PHE A 95 5.00 -5.95 -1.07
N THR A 96 5.83 -5.13 -0.45
CA THR A 96 7.23 -4.95 -0.86
C THR A 96 8.09 -6.18 -0.65
N LYS A 97 7.78 -7.02 0.34
CA LYS A 97 8.48 -8.29 0.54
C LYS A 97 8.36 -9.23 -0.66
N THR A 98 7.22 -9.22 -1.33
CA THR A 98 6.99 -10.07 -2.50
C THR A 98 7.72 -9.54 -3.74
N ILE A 99 7.76 -8.22 -3.93
CA ILE A 99 8.26 -7.62 -5.19
C ILE A 99 9.75 -7.31 -5.18
N ARG A 100 10.40 -7.23 -4.04
CA ARG A 100 11.77 -6.69 -3.92
C ARG A 100 12.84 -7.44 -4.73
N GLU A 101 12.63 -8.71 -5.01
CA GLU A 101 13.57 -9.54 -5.78
C GLU A 101 13.18 -9.68 -7.25
N GLU A 102 12.04 -9.10 -7.63
CA GLU A 102 11.53 -9.14 -8.99
C GLU A 102 12.07 -7.96 -9.81
N LYS A 103 12.42 -8.19 -11.06
CA LYS A 103 12.79 -7.10 -11.99
C LYS A 103 11.54 -6.38 -12.48
N GLU A 104 10.49 -7.13 -12.73
CA GLU A 104 9.20 -6.65 -13.22
C GLU A 104 8.07 -7.37 -12.49
N ILE A 105 6.97 -6.67 -12.30
CA ILE A 105 5.76 -7.21 -11.66
C ILE A 105 4.76 -7.51 -12.76
N ASP A 106 4.43 -8.79 -12.93
CA ASP A 106 3.32 -9.23 -13.76
C ASP A 106 2.04 -9.39 -12.91
N THR A 107 0.95 -9.84 -13.52
CA THR A 107 -0.34 -10.00 -12.83
C THR A 107 -0.28 -11.03 -11.71
N ILE A 108 0.51 -12.09 -11.88
CA ILE A 108 0.68 -13.15 -10.87
C ILE A 108 1.45 -12.62 -9.66
N VAL A 109 2.57 -11.94 -9.90
CA VAL A 109 3.37 -11.31 -8.82
C VAL A 109 2.54 -10.25 -8.09
N LEU A 110 1.76 -9.45 -8.82
CA LEU A 110 0.90 -8.43 -8.22
C LEU A 110 -0.14 -9.06 -7.29
N ALA A 111 -0.81 -10.14 -7.72
CA ALA A 111 -1.77 -10.87 -6.91
C ALA A 111 -1.12 -11.44 -5.65
N GLN A 112 0.07 -12.03 -5.77
CA GLN A 112 0.84 -12.55 -4.63
C GLN A 112 1.25 -11.43 -3.66
N ALA A 113 1.66 -10.28 -4.19
CA ALA A 113 2.04 -9.12 -3.39
C ALA A 113 0.84 -8.57 -2.60
N CYS A 114 -0.33 -8.45 -3.21
CA CYS A 114 -1.56 -8.04 -2.55
C CYS A 114 -1.98 -9.02 -1.45
N GLU A 115 -1.92 -10.32 -1.72
CA GLU A 115 -2.25 -11.36 -0.74
C GLU A 115 -1.29 -11.30 0.46
N ARG A 116 0.00 -11.13 0.23
CA ARG A 116 0.99 -11.01 1.30
C ARG A 116 0.79 -9.72 2.09
N ALA A 117 0.42 -8.62 1.42
CA ALA A 117 0.09 -7.36 2.08
C ALA A 117 -1.06 -7.56 3.07
N ARG A 118 -2.15 -8.18 2.61
CA ARG A 118 -3.31 -8.51 3.43
C ARG A 118 -2.91 -9.39 4.62
N ALA A 119 -2.23 -10.49 4.39
CA ALA A 119 -1.83 -11.43 5.43
C ALA A 119 -0.95 -10.77 6.48
N THR A 120 0.01 -9.95 6.06
CA THR A 120 0.91 -9.21 6.96
C THR A 120 0.15 -8.25 7.85
N ALA A 121 -0.80 -7.49 7.28
CA ALA A 121 -1.59 -6.53 8.03
C ALA A 121 -2.54 -7.22 9.02
N TYR A 122 -3.25 -8.27 8.60
CA TYR A 122 -4.13 -9.03 9.50
C TYR A 122 -3.36 -9.67 10.66
N LYS A 123 -2.17 -10.18 10.42
CA LYS A 123 -1.32 -10.77 11.46
C LYS A 123 -0.84 -9.73 12.47
N ALA A 124 -0.62 -8.49 12.02
CA ALA A 124 -0.18 -7.40 12.89
C ALA A 124 -1.28 -6.86 13.80
N VAL A 125 -2.55 -7.10 13.47
CA VAL A 125 -3.70 -6.63 14.25
C VAL A 125 -4.23 -7.77 15.12
N MET A 126 -4.19 -7.60 16.43
CA MET A 126 -4.63 -8.66 17.38
C MET A 126 -6.12 -9.01 17.24
N LYS A 127 -6.97 -8.01 16.95
CA LYS A 127 -8.41 -8.18 16.79
C LYS A 127 -8.89 -7.42 15.56
N PRO A 128 -8.72 -8.00 14.34
CA PRO A 128 -9.17 -7.37 13.11
C PRO A 128 -10.67 -7.09 13.14
N LYS A 129 -11.07 -5.90 12.70
CA LYS A 129 -12.47 -5.50 12.60
C LYS A 129 -12.86 -5.28 11.15
N GLU A 130 -14.01 -5.81 10.74
CA GLU A 130 -14.59 -5.53 9.43
C GLU A 130 -15.11 -4.08 9.36
N GLY A 131 -15.21 -3.53 8.16
CA GLY A 131 -15.57 -2.14 7.92
C GLY A 131 -14.41 -1.17 8.09
N THR A 132 -13.16 -1.67 8.02
CA THR A 132 -11.93 -0.89 8.15
C THR A 132 -11.09 -0.99 6.88
N ILE A 133 -9.91 -0.34 6.88
CA ILE A 133 -8.91 -0.46 5.81
C ILE A 133 -8.55 -1.93 5.51
N LEU A 134 -8.62 -2.81 6.51
CA LEU A 134 -8.38 -4.24 6.32
C LEU A 134 -9.41 -4.88 5.40
N THR A 135 -10.67 -4.49 5.51
CA THR A 135 -11.75 -4.96 4.62
C THR A 135 -11.51 -4.51 3.18
N VAL A 136 -11.06 -3.27 2.98
CA VAL A 136 -10.71 -2.74 1.65
C VAL A 136 -9.54 -3.54 1.06
N ALA A 137 -8.50 -3.78 1.83
CA ALA A 137 -7.34 -4.57 1.40
C ALA A 137 -7.74 -6.00 1.00
N LYS A 138 -8.62 -6.63 1.78
CA LYS A 138 -9.17 -7.95 1.46
C LYS A 138 -9.96 -7.94 0.15
N GLY A 139 -10.79 -6.92 -0.07
CA GLY A 139 -11.56 -6.76 -1.30
C GLY A 139 -10.67 -6.61 -2.54
N ILE A 140 -9.62 -5.81 -2.44
CA ILE A 140 -8.64 -5.63 -3.53
C ILE A 140 -7.98 -6.98 -3.88
N CYS A 141 -7.55 -7.75 -2.88
CA CYS A 141 -6.93 -9.05 -3.09
C CYS A 141 -7.86 -10.04 -3.79
N LEU A 142 -9.13 -10.08 -3.40
CA LEU A 142 -10.12 -10.97 -4.02
C LEU A 142 -10.34 -10.64 -5.49
N LEU A 143 -10.42 -9.35 -5.84
CA LEU A 143 -10.57 -8.93 -7.24
C LEU A 143 -9.36 -9.34 -8.07
N TYR A 144 -8.15 -9.04 -7.61
CA TYR A 144 -6.93 -9.38 -8.35
C TYR A 144 -6.71 -10.89 -8.47
N THR A 145 -7.01 -11.66 -7.45
CA THR A 145 -6.87 -13.12 -7.48
C THR A 145 -7.85 -13.74 -8.48
N SER A 146 -9.08 -13.24 -8.53
CA SER A 146 -10.10 -13.68 -9.48
C SER A 146 -9.67 -13.39 -10.92
N ASP A 147 -9.26 -12.15 -11.20
CA ASP A 147 -8.82 -11.74 -12.54
C ASP A 147 -7.58 -12.49 -13.00
N ALA A 148 -6.61 -12.70 -12.13
CA ALA A 148 -5.41 -13.47 -12.44
C ALA A 148 -5.71 -14.94 -12.74
N ALA A 149 -6.72 -15.53 -12.09
CA ALA A 149 -7.18 -16.89 -12.36
C ALA A 149 -7.86 -17.00 -13.74
N ASP A 150 -8.58 -15.97 -14.16
CA ASP A 150 -9.26 -15.93 -15.45
C ASP A 150 -8.29 -15.77 -16.63
N GLU A 151 -7.10 -15.24 -16.41
CA GLU A 151 -6.05 -15.10 -17.43
C GLU A 151 -5.21 -16.37 -17.64
N LEU A 152 -5.36 -17.34 -16.78
CA LEU A 152 -4.67 -18.64 -16.87
C LEU A 152 -5.47 -19.67 -17.64
#